data_2b50d6c47005a4f7d5fa88a4b8ff6251
#
_entry.id   2b50d6c47005a4f7d5fa88a4b8ff6251
#
_cell.length_a   1.000
_cell.length_b   1.000
_cell.length_c   1.000
_cell.angle_alpha   90.00
_cell.angle_beta   90.00
_cell.angle_gamma   90.00
#
_symmetry.space_group_name_H-M   'P 1'
#
loop_
_entity.id
_entity.type
_entity.pdbx_description
1 polymer ?
#
loop_
_entity_poly.entity_id
_entity_poly.type
_entity_poly.pdbx_seq_one_letter_code
_entity_poly.pdbx_strand_id
1 'polypeptide(L)'
;TPAHPMEDGVDYVPAKAPVLMGHHFSSIAGAGPITGPIGAAMFGWLPVTLWILVGGIFFGGVHDFGALFASVRNKGMSIGEIISANMSKRAKRLFIIFSYLTPCCSCFRIYRSIYIRSNL
;
A
#
# COMPACT_ATOMS: atom_id res chain seq x y z
N THR A 1 -12.68 -17.06 -1.86
CA THR A 1 -11.28 -16.69 -1.58
C THR A 1 -10.46 -17.95 -1.30
N PRO A 2 -9.15 -17.96 -1.52
CA PRO A 2 -8.29 -19.12 -1.24
C PRO A 2 -8.36 -19.62 0.20
N ALA A 3 -8.63 -18.76 1.16
CA ALA A 3 -8.76 -19.10 2.58
C ALA A 3 -9.86 -20.13 2.91
N HIS A 4 -10.90 -20.27 2.07
CA HIS A 4 -11.95 -21.27 2.31
C HIS A 4 -11.62 -22.67 1.78
N PRO A 5 -11.18 -22.83 0.50
CA PRO A 5 -10.88 -24.17 -0.03
C PRO A 5 -9.52 -24.70 0.42
N MET A 6 -8.63 -23.89 0.97
CA MET A 6 -7.27 -24.23 1.37
C MET A 6 -7.03 -24.02 2.86
N GLU A 7 -8.12 -23.98 3.67
CA GLU A 7 -8.03 -23.77 5.11
C GLU A 7 -7.15 -24.83 5.77
N ASP A 8 -6.06 -24.38 6.40
CA ASP A 8 -5.10 -25.22 7.12
C ASP A 8 -4.93 -24.81 8.60
N GLY A 9 -5.60 -23.72 9.00
CA GLY A 9 -5.54 -23.19 10.35
C GLY A 9 -4.27 -22.43 10.69
N VAL A 10 -3.32 -22.30 9.77
CA VAL A 10 -2.04 -21.61 9.96
C VAL A 10 -1.86 -20.49 8.93
N ASP A 11 -1.76 -20.84 7.65
CA ASP A 11 -1.53 -19.89 6.55
C ASP A 11 -2.85 -19.40 5.93
N TYR A 12 -3.87 -20.25 5.90
CA TYR A 12 -5.17 -19.96 5.32
C TYR A 12 -6.27 -20.06 6.39
N VAL A 13 -6.55 -18.92 7.03
CA VAL A 13 -7.61 -18.83 8.04
C VAL A 13 -8.71 -17.89 7.55
N PRO A 14 -9.97 -18.37 7.41
CA PRO A 14 -11.07 -17.52 7.01
C PRO A 14 -11.37 -16.48 8.09
N ALA A 15 -11.31 -15.21 7.73
CA ALA A 15 -11.65 -14.11 8.62
C ALA A 15 -12.98 -13.47 8.22
N LYS A 16 -13.71 -12.92 9.21
CA LYS A 16 -14.97 -12.21 8.97
C LYS A 16 -14.73 -10.92 8.19
N ALA A 17 -15.60 -10.61 7.24
CA ALA A 17 -15.47 -9.43 6.37
C ALA A 17 -15.25 -8.09 7.10
N PRO A 18 -15.93 -7.78 8.23
CA PRO A 18 -15.67 -6.55 8.99
C PRO A 18 -14.25 -6.47 9.56
N VAL A 19 -13.68 -7.60 9.96
CA VAL A 19 -12.31 -7.66 10.50
C VAL A 19 -11.30 -7.40 9.40
N LEU A 20 -11.47 -8.02 8.23
CA LEU A 20 -10.63 -7.80 7.05
C LEU A 20 -10.70 -6.35 6.58
N MET A 21 -11.91 -5.76 6.54
CA MET A 21 -12.10 -4.38 6.14
C MET A 21 -11.42 -3.41 7.13
N GLY A 22 -11.57 -3.64 8.44
CA GLY A 22 -10.93 -2.83 9.47
C GLY A 22 -9.41 -2.90 9.40
N HIS A 23 -8.85 -4.07 9.20
CA HIS A 23 -7.40 -4.27 9.03
C HIS A 23 -6.88 -3.57 7.77
N HIS A 24 -7.58 -3.72 6.65
CA HIS A 24 -7.21 -3.09 5.39
C HIS A 24 -7.26 -1.55 5.49
N PHE A 25 -8.33 -1.01 6.07
CA PHE A 25 -8.45 0.43 6.33
C PHE A 25 -7.32 0.94 7.23
N SER A 26 -7.01 0.25 8.33
CA SER A 26 -5.92 0.61 9.23
C SER A 26 -4.54 0.59 8.55
N SER A 27 -4.33 -0.31 7.61
CA SER A 27 -3.09 -0.41 6.84
C SER A 27 -2.92 0.74 5.85
N ILE A 28 -4.01 1.24 5.27
CA ILE A 28 -4.01 2.37 4.32
C ILE A 28 -3.94 3.71 5.06
N ALA A 29 -4.65 3.85 6.19
CA ALA A 29 -4.75 5.09 6.96
C ALA A 29 -3.44 5.41 7.74
N GLY A 30 -2.31 5.39 7.06
CA GLY A 30 -1.03 5.79 7.59
C GLY A 30 -0.81 7.30 7.58
N ALA A 31 0.38 7.74 7.99
CA ALA A 31 0.73 9.16 8.05
C ALA A 31 0.67 9.86 6.67
N GLY A 32 1.05 9.18 5.60
CA GLY A 32 1.08 9.73 4.24
C GLY A 32 -0.27 10.27 3.76
N PRO A 33 -1.34 9.47 3.78
CA PRO A 33 -2.69 9.91 3.41
C PRO A 33 -3.24 11.07 4.24
N ILE A 34 -2.76 11.27 5.45
CA ILE A 34 -3.16 12.38 6.33
C ILE A 34 -2.32 13.63 6.05
N THR A 35 -1.00 13.51 6.09
CA THR A 35 -0.08 14.65 5.95
C THR A 35 0.05 15.15 4.53
N GLY A 36 -0.14 14.27 3.54
CA GLY A 36 -0.08 14.62 2.13
C GLY A 36 -1.09 15.71 1.73
N PRO A 37 -2.39 15.48 1.95
CA PRO A 37 -3.42 16.49 1.67
C PRO A 37 -3.23 17.79 2.45
N ILE A 38 -2.82 17.72 3.72
CA ILE A 38 -2.55 18.91 4.54
C ILE A 38 -1.42 19.75 3.92
N GLY A 39 -0.32 19.11 3.54
CA GLY A 39 0.79 19.80 2.88
C GLY A 39 0.41 20.34 1.49
N ALA A 40 -0.38 19.61 0.74
CA ALA A 40 -0.83 20.00 -0.58
C ALA A 40 -1.86 21.16 -0.54
N ALA A 41 -2.61 21.28 0.55
CA ALA A 41 -3.56 22.39 0.73
C ALA A 41 -2.90 23.79 0.70
N MET A 42 -1.58 23.87 0.94
CA MET A 42 -0.81 25.10 0.77
C MET A 42 -0.81 25.63 -0.69
N PHE A 43 -1.04 24.74 -1.66
CA PHE A 43 -1.11 25.09 -3.09
C PHE A 43 -2.54 25.42 -3.57
N GLY A 44 -3.51 25.39 -2.67
CA GLY A 44 -4.92 25.66 -2.95
C GLY A 44 -5.81 24.41 -2.78
N TRP A 45 -7.05 24.64 -2.38
CA TRP A 45 -7.97 23.56 -2.07
C TRP A 45 -8.48 22.81 -3.32
N LEU A 46 -8.67 23.50 -4.44
CA LEU A 46 -9.26 22.92 -5.66
C LEU A 46 -8.37 21.87 -6.32
N PRO A 47 -7.06 22.13 -6.58
CA PRO A 47 -6.15 21.13 -7.11
C PRO A 47 -6.05 19.90 -6.20
N VAL A 48 -6.03 20.10 -4.89
CA VAL A 48 -5.92 19.01 -3.91
C VAL A 48 -7.18 18.14 -3.93
N THR A 49 -8.36 18.76 -3.94
CA THR A 49 -9.63 18.01 -3.98
C THR A 49 -9.75 17.19 -5.27
N LEU A 50 -9.41 17.79 -6.43
CA LEU A 50 -9.41 17.06 -7.70
C LEU A 50 -8.40 15.91 -7.69
N TRP A 51 -7.20 16.12 -7.14
CA TRP A 51 -6.19 15.07 -7.03
C TRP A 51 -6.63 13.94 -6.10
N ILE A 52 -7.26 14.23 -4.97
CA ILE A 52 -7.77 13.22 -4.05
C ILE A 52 -8.86 12.39 -4.72
N LEU A 53 -9.81 13.03 -5.41
CA LEU A 53 -10.89 12.32 -6.10
C LEU A 53 -10.37 11.46 -7.26
N VAL A 54 -9.66 12.06 -8.19
CA VAL A 54 -9.16 11.36 -9.38
C VAL A 54 -8.07 10.36 -8.99
N GLY A 55 -7.12 10.77 -8.15
CA GLY A 55 -6.03 9.92 -7.69
C GLY A 55 -6.52 8.76 -6.83
N GLY A 56 -7.44 8.99 -5.92
CA GLY A 56 -8.03 7.95 -5.08
C GLY A 56 -8.79 6.90 -5.88
N ILE A 57 -9.53 7.30 -6.90
CA ILE A 57 -10.29 6.38 -7.75
C ILE A 57 -9.36 5.63 -8.72
N PHE A 58 -8.59 6.36 -9.52
CA PHE A 58 -7.84 5.76 -10.62
C PHE A 58 -6.49 5.18 -10.21
N PHE A 59 -5.77 5.84 -9.31
CA PHE A 59 -4.46 5.34 -8.86
C PHE A 59 -4.56 4.47 -7.61
N GLY A 60 -5.37 4.85 -6.61
CA GLY A 60 -5.57 4.05 -5.41
C GLY A 60 -6.48 2.85 -5.67
N GLY A 61 -7.75 3.09 -5.97
CA GLY A 61 -8.76 2.04 -6.09
C GLY A 61 -8.45 1.00 -7.16
N VAL A 62 -8.03 1.42 -8.35
CA VAL A 62 -7.70 0.49 -9.45
C VAL A 62 -6.44 -0.30 -9.14
N HIS A 63 -5.42 0.34 -8.58
CA HIS A 63 -4.18 -0.32 -8.18
C HIS A 63 -4.43 -1.37 -7.09
N ASP A 64 -5.13 -1.00 -6.03
CA ASP A 64 -5.40 -1.90 -4.90
C ASP A 64 -6.29 -3.06 -5.31
N PHE A 65 -7.33 -2.79 -6.11
CA PHE A 65 -8.17 -3.83 -6.69
C PHE A 65 -7.37 -4.80 -7.58
N GLY A 66 -6.50 -4.26 -8.43
CA GLY A 66 -5.64 -5.07 -9.30
C GLY A 66 -4.68 -5.95 -8.50
N ALA A 67 -4.07 -5.42 -7.46
CA ALA A 67 -3.18 -6.16 -6.57
C ALA A 67 -3.92 -7.27 -5.81
N LEU A 68 -5.09 -6.96 -5.26
CA LEU A 68 -5.93 -7.93 -4.56
C LEU A 68 -6.42 -9.03 -5.50
N PHE A 69 -6.90 -8.67 -6.69
CA PHE A 69 -7.34 -9.61 -7.70
C PHE A 69 -6.21 -10.57 -8.13
N ALA A 70 -5.02 -10.02 -8.40
CA ALA A 70 -3.85 -10.81 -8.75
C ALA A 70 -3.46 -11.77 -7.63
N SER A 71 -3.47 -11.32 -6.38
CA SER A 71 -3.17 -12.15 -5.21
C SER A 71 -4.18 -13.29 -5.04
N VAL A 72 -5.47 -12.98 -5.07
CA VAL A 72 -6.54 -14.00 -4.94
C VAL A 72 -6.47 -15.04 -6.06
N ARG A 73 -6.20 -14.62 -7.29
CA ARG A 73 -6.04 -15.53 -8.45
C ARG A 73 -4.81 -16.43 -8.32
N ASN A 74 -3.76 -15.97 -7.66
CA ASN A 74 -2.53 -16.70 -7.42
C ASN A 74 -2.47 -17.29 -5.98
N LYS A 75 -3.57 -17.80 -5.47
CA LYS A 75 -3.65 -18.52 -4.17
C LYS A 75 -3.17 -17.71 -2.96
N GLY A 76 -3.36 -16.40 -2.98
CA GLY A 76 -2.92 -15.51 -1.90
C GLY A 76 -1.43 -15.17 -1.89
N MET A 77 -0.71 -15.42 -2.97
CA MET A 77 0.72 -15.07 -3.08
C MET A 77 0.95 -13.58 -2.99
N SER A 78 2.10 -13.21 -2.45
CA SER A 78 2.57 -11.82 -2.45
C SER A 78 2.86 -11.31 -3.86
N ILE A 79 2.76 -10.00 -4.08
CA ILE A 79 3.05 -9.40 -5.41
C ILE A 79 4.47 -9.74 -5.87
N GLY A 80 5.44 -9.79 -4.95
CA GLY A 80 6.82 -10.17 -5.28
C GLY A 80 6.94 -11.60 -5.81
N GLU A 81 6.15 -12.53 -5.32
CA GLU A 81 6.10 -13.91 -5.80
C GLU A 81 5.40 -14.01 -7.15
N ILE A 82 4.29 -13.28 -7.33
CA ILE A 82 3.57 -13.20 -8.60
C ILE A 82 4.48 -12.64 -9.70
N ILE A 83 5.26 -11.60 -9.41
CA ILE A 83 6.26 -11.05 -10.32
C ILE A 83 7.33 -12.11 -10.65
N SER A 84 7.80 -12.86 -9.66
CA SER A 84 8.80 -13.92 -9.87
C SER A 84 8.28 -15.05 -10.75
N ALA A 85 7.01 -15.40 -10.62
CA ALA A 85 6.38 -16.47 -11.39
C ALA A 85 6.07 -16.05 -12.84
N ASN A 86 5.68 -14.79 -13.06
CA ASN A 86 5.20 -14.32 -14.38
C ASN A 86 6.26 -13.56 -15.19
N MET A 87 7.29 -12.97 -14.54
CA MET A 87 8.29 -12.17 -15.24
C MET A 87 9.68 -12.79 -15.15
N SER A 88 10.43 -12.47 -14.10
CA SER A 88 11.75 -13.05 -13.89
C SER A 88 12.24 -12.86 -12.44
N LYS A 89 13.26 -13.68 -12.06
CA LYS A 89 13.93 -13.53 -10.76
C LYS A 89 14.65 -12.17 -10.59
N ARG A 90 15.08 -11.54 -11.70
CA ARG A 90 15.66 -10.19 -11.68
C ARG A 90 14.62 -9.13 -11.35
N ALA A 91 13.43 -9.22 -11.94
CA ALA A 91 12.31 -8.33 -11.66
C ALA A 91 11.87 -8.42 -10.20
N LYS A 92 11.80 -9.62 -9.62
CA LYS A 92 11.53 -9.82 -8.18
C LYS A 92 12.56 -9.09 -7.31
N ARG A 93 13.85 -9.23 -7.63
CA ARG A 93 14.93 -8.59 -6.87
C ARG A 93 14.83 -7.07 -6.90
N LEU A 94 14.61 -6.50 -8.08
CA LEU A 94 14.42 -5.05 -8.26
C LEU A 94 13.18 -4.55 -7.51
N PHE A 95 12.08 -5.28 -7.58
CA PHE A 95 10.87 -4.94 -6.84
C PHE A 95 11.08 -4.95 -5.32
N ILE A 96 11.76 -5.95 -4.78
CA ILE A 96 12.07 -6.03 -3.35
C ILE A 96 12.96 -4.86 -2.93
N ILE A 97 14.03 -4.56 -3.66
CA ILE A 97 14.91 -3.42 -3.38
C ILE A 97 14.12 -2.11 -3.39
N PHE A 98 13.28 -1.89 -4.39
CA PHE A 98 12.45 -0.69 -4.49
C PHE A 98 11.46 -0.60 -3.33
N SER A 99 10.81 -1.71 -2.96
CA SER A 99 9.85 -1.78 -1.85
C SER A 99 10.49 -1.49 -0.50
N TYR A 100 11.76 -1.83 -0.29
CA TYR A 100 12.49 -1.48 0.93
C TYR A 100 13.01 -0.03 0.91
N LEU A 101 13.48 0.45 -0.22
CA LEU A 101 13.99 1.82 -0.35
C LEU A 101 12.89 2.87 -0.11
N THR A 102 11.68 2.63 -0.59
CA THR A 102 10.57 3.58 -0.49
C THR A 102 10.21 3.94 0.96
N PRO A 103 9.92 2.99 1.88
CA PRO A 103 9.66 3.32 3.27
C PRO A 103 10.90 3.86 4.00
N CYS A 104 12.10 3.39 3.66
CA CYS A 104 13.34 3.90 4.24
C CYS A 104 13.53 5.39 3.93
N CYS A 105 13.35 5.79 2.66
CA CYS A 105 13.40 7.20 2.27
C CYS A 105 12.30 8.04 2.93
N SER A 106 11.11 7.48 3.11
CA SER A 106 9.99 8.16 3.78
C SER A 106 10.28 8.37 5.27
N CYS A 107 10.78 7.36 5.96
CA CYS A 107 11.22 7.47 7.36
C CYS A 107 12.34 8.50 7.54
N PHE A 108 13.33 8.51 6.64
CA PHE A 108 14.42 9.49 6.67
C PHE A 108 13.92 10.92 6.46
N ARG A 109 12.97 11.12 5.55
CA ARG A 109 12.35 12.44 5.29
C ARG A 109 11.58 12.93 6.53
N ILE A 110 10.80 12.07 7.18
CA ILE A 110 10.06 12.39 8.40
C ILE A 110 11.03 12.73 9.53
N TYR A 111 12.04 11.90 9.76
CA TYR A 111 13.07 12.15 10.77
C TYR A 111 13.77 13.49 10.56
N ARG A 112 14.21 13.79 9.34
CA ARG A 112 14.82 15.07 8.99
C ARG A 112 13.89 16.28 9.25
N SER A 113 12.61 16.12 8.93
CA SER A 113 11.61 17.18 9.15
C SER A 113 11.42 17.46 10.64
N ILE A 114 11.36 16.42 11.47
CA ILE A 114 11.24 16.55 12.93
C ILE A 114 12.52 17.18 13.51
N TYR A 115 13.69 16.71 13.09
CA TYR A 115 14.99 17.19 13.57
C TYR A 115 15.20 18.68 13.29
N ILE A 116 14.86 19.14 12.07
CA ILE A 116 14.97 20.58 11.71
C ILE A 116 14.01 21.40 12.56
N ARG A 117 12.80 20.91 12.82
CA ARG A 117 11.79 21.63 13.58
C ARG A 117 12.10 21.72 15.09
N SER A 118 12.82 20.74 15.62
CA SER A 118 13.22 20.74 17.06
C SER A 118 14.43 21.65 17.35
N ASN A 119 15.14 22.11 16.30
CA ASN A 119 16.31 22.99 16.44
C ASN A 119 16.08 24.43 15.93
N LEU A 120 14.83 24.79 15.63
CA LEU A 120 14.37 26.17 15.39
C LEU A 120 13.53 26.67 16.56
#